data_1982b6e06bd7b3871df58aa59d754339
#
_entry.id   1982b6e06bd7b3871df58aa59d754339
#
_cell.length_a   1.000
_cell.length_b   1.000
_cell.length_c   1.000
_cell.angle_alpha   90.00
_cell.angle_beta   90.00
_cell.angle_gamma   90.00
#
_symmetry.space_group_name_H-M   'P 1'
#
loop_
_entity.id
_entity.type
_entity.pdbx_description
1 polymer ?
#
loop_
_entity_poly.entity_id
_entity_poly.type
_entity_poly.pdbx_seq_one_letter_code
_entity_poly.pdbx_strand_id
1 'polypeptide(L)'
;MARLSGRVAIVTGGAKGIGQHYSQALAAEGACVMIADIADGSALATEIAVKHGTNSVASAVFDVSDEAQCKTLVEKTLTRFGKIDILVNNAALYVPLPTLKVTDIDVVLWDHVMAVNIRGPFLMVKHVAPHMIAQKSGKIINIGSGTVARGIPEFSHYVTSKGAVTAFTRAISRELGEHGICVNTLAPGYTLSDTGLTNAVHVEKSRASAVQRRAIKRDEYPEDLLGTLIFLASSDSDFMTGQVLAVDGGTNNT
;
A
#
# COMPACT_ATOMS: atom_id res chain seq x y z
N MET A 1 -0.50 3.32 -24.98
CA MET A 1 0.82 3.69 -24.40
C MET A 1 0.78 3.34 -22.93
N ALA A 2 1.88 2.86 -22.37
CA ALA A 2 1.97 2.56 -20.95
C ALA A 2 1.87 3.88 -20.14
N ARG A 3 0.92 3.93 -19.19
CA ARG A 3 0.54 5.17 -18.47
C ARG A 3 1.61 5.69 -17.51
N LEU A 4 2.57 4.84 -17.13
CA LEU A 4 3.60 5.14 -16.16
C LEU A 4 5.02 5.11 -16.76
N SER A 5 5.13 5.19 -18.10
CA SER A 5 6.43 5.18 -18.78
C SER A 5 7.37 6.23 -18.22
N GLY A 6 8.59 5.81 -17.84
CA GLY A 6 9.62 6.67 -17.27
C GLY A 6 9.35 7.11 -15.81
N ARG A 7 8.33 6.63 -15.13
CA ARG A 7 8.11 6.84 -13.69
C ARG A 7 8.88 5.81 -12.87
N VAL A 8 9.22 6.19 -11.64
CA VAL A 8 9.88 5.31 -10.65
C VAL A 8 8.97 5.17 -9.44
N ALA A 9 8.65 3.92 -9.07
CA ALA A 9 7.77 3.60 -7.97
C ALA A 9 8.51 2.83 -6.86
N ILE A 10 8.23 3.14 -5.60
CA ILE A 10 8.54 2.30 -4.44
C ILE A 10 7.23 1.63 -3.99
N VAL A 11 7.26 0.30 -3.81
CA VAL A 11 6.14 -0.46 -3.23
C VAL A 11 6.62 -1.12 -1.94
N THR A 12 6.15 -0.63 -0.79
CA THR A 12 6.44 -1.26 0.50
C THR A 12 5.53 -2.47 0.73
N GLY A 13 6.05 -3.55 1.33
CA GLY A 13 5.34 -4.83 1.37
C GLY A 13 5.07 -5.38 -0.03
N GLY A 14 5.98 -5.12 -0.97
CA GLY A 14 5.80 -5.35 -2.40
C GLY A 14 6.16 -6.75 -2.89
N ALA A 15 6.67 -7.64 -2.04
CA ALA A 15 7.15 -8.97 -2.45
C ALA A 15 6.08 -10.05 -2.40
N LYS A 16 4.99 -9.85 -1.68
CA LYS A 16 3.94 -10.86 -1.43
C LYS A 16 2.54 -10.25 -1.40
N GLY A 17 1.54 -11.11 -1.43
CA GLY A 17 0.14 -10.74 -1.27
C GLY A 17 -0.30 -9.68 -2.28
N ILE A 18 -1.09 -8.69 -1.84
CA ILE A 18 -1.56 -7.61 -2.71
C ILE A 18 -0.38 -6.79 -3.27
N GLY A 19 0.68 -6.59 -2.49
CA GLY A 19 1.83 -5.78 -2.88
C GLY A 19 2.59 -6.34 -4.09
N GLN A 20 2.70 -7.66 -4.24
CA GLN A 20 3.31 -8.25 -5.45
C GLN A 20 2.52 -7.92 -6.72
N HIS A 21 1.19 -7.96 -6.66
CA HIS A 21 0.33 -7.57 -7.78
C HIS A 21 0.46 -6.07 -8.11
N TYR A 22 0.64 -5.23 -7.09
CA TYR A 22 0.93 -3.81 -7.28
C TYR A 22 2.27 -3.60 -8.00
N SER A 23 3.32 -4.31 -7.56
CA SER A 23 4.65 -4.24 -8.18
C SER A 23 4.60 -4.67 -9.66
N GLN A 24 3.92 -5.76 -9.94
CA GLN A 24 3.74 -6.27 -11.31
C GLN A 24 2.93 -5.30 -12.18
N ALA A 25 1.83 -4.75 -11.68
CA ALA A 25 0.96 -3.85 -12.43
C ALA A 25 1.66 -2.53 -12.77
N LEU A 26 2.40 -1.95 -11.82
CA LEU A 26 3.16 -0.72 -12.05
C LEU A 26 4.25 -0.94 -13.12
N ALA A 27 4.96 -2.07 -13.07
CA ALA A 27 5.95 -2.43 -14.07
C ALA A 27 5.31 -2.68 -15.46
N ALA A 28 4.16 -3.32 -15.52
CA ALA A 28 3.41 -3.55 -16.76
C ALA A 28 2.96 -2.25 -17.43
N GLU A 29 2.70 -1.20 -16.63
CA GLU A 29 2.39 0.15 -17.12
C GLU A 29 3.66 0.99 -17.40
N GLY A 30 4.85 0.39 -17.36
CA GLY A 30 6.10 1.00 -17.78
C GLY A 30 6.87 1.75 -16.68
N ALA A 31 6.49 1.61 -15.41
CA ALA A 31 7.27 2.16 -14.31
C ALA A 31 8.50 1.29 -14.00
N CYS A 32 9.58 1.93 -13.55
CA CYS A 32 10.63 1.24 -12.81
C CYS A 32 10.17 1.04 -11.37
N VAL A 33 10.32 -0.18 -10.82
CA VAL A 33 9.77 -0.52 -9.50
C VAL A 33 10.87 -0.96 -8.53
N MET A 34 10.92 -0.32 -7.37
CA MET A 34 11.65 -0.79 -6.20
C MET A 34 10.69 -1.61 -5.32
N ILE A 35 10.86 -2.92 -5.31
CA ILE A 35 10.14 -3.84 -4.43
C ILE A 35 10.82 -3.81 -3.06
N ALA A 36 10.12 -3.34 -2.05
CA ALA A 36 10.66 -3.18 -0.72
C ALA A 36 9.83 -3.98 0.30
N ASP A 37 10.41 -4.96 0.96
CA ASP A 37 9.68 -5.87 1.85
C ASP A 37 10.61 -6.42 2.94
N ILE A 38 10.05 -6.88 4.04
CA ILE A 38 10.80 -7.66 5.04
C ILE A 38 11.17 -9.07 4.49
N ALA A 39 10.40 -9.57 3.53
CA ALA A 39 10.71 -10.78 2.78
C ALA A 39 11.61 -10.48 1.58
N ASP A 40 12.38 -11.48 1.14
CA ASP A 40 13.16 -11.35 -0.08
C ASP A 40 12.25 -11.29 -1.33
N GLY A 41 12.32 -10.18 -2.06
CA GLY A 41 11.58 -9.95 -3.31
C GLY A 41 12.38 -10.28 -4.58
N SER A 42 13.55 -10.89 -4.49
CA SER A 42 14.45 -11.13 -5.63
C SER A 42 13.85 -12.02 -6.72
N ALA A 43 13.09 -13.04 -6.33
CA ALA A 43 12.41 -13.92 -7.27
C ALA A 43 11.36 -13.16 -8.10
N LEU A 44 10.52 -12.34 -7.45
CA LEU A 44 9.54 -11.48 -8.12
C LEU A 44 10.23 -10.43 -9.01
N ALA A 45 11.32 -9.83 -8.52
CA ALA A 45 12.10 -8.89 -9.32
C ALA A 45 12.64 -9.55 -10.59
N THR A 46 13.13 -10.79 -10.50
CA THR A 46 13.60 -11.56 -11.67
C THR A 46 12.45 -11.83 -12.65
N GLU A 47 11.27 -12.21 -12.17
CA GLU A 47 10.09 -12.44 -13.01
C GLU A 47 9.68 -11.16 -13.76
N ILE A 48 9.63 -10.02 -13.07
CA ILE A 48 9.31 -8.72 -13.67
C ILE A 48 10.41 -8.31 -14.68
N ALA A 49 11.69 -8.51 -14.35
CA ALA A 49 12.80 -8.19 -15.24
C ALA A 49 12.77 -8.98 -16.55
N VAL A 50 12.37 -10.24 -16.51
CA VAL A 50 12.21 -11.06 -17.72
C VAL A 50 11.11 -10.51 -18.64
N LYS A 51 10.02 -9.99 -18.08
CA LYS A 51 8.88 -9.48 -18.85
C LYS A 51 9.08 -8.05 -19.35
N HIS A 52 9.75 -7.21 -18.56
CA HIS A 52 9.80 -5.75 -18.77
C HIS A 52 11.21 -5.18 -18.88
N GLY A 53 12.25 -6.01 -18.82
CA GLY A 53 13.66 -5.64 -18.92
C GLY A 53 14.34 -5.48 -17.55
N THR A 54 15.64 -5.76 -17.51
CA THR A 54 16.45 -5.81 -16.27
C THR A 54 16.58 -4.46 -15.56
N ASN A 55 16.33 -3.37 -16.27
CA ASN A 55 16.39 -2.02 -15.68
C ASN A 55 15.05 -1.56 -15.09
N SER A 56 13.98 -2.32 -15.27
CA SER A 56 12.62 -1.95 -14.83
C SER A 56 12.33 -2.26 -13.36
N VAL A 57 13.20 -3.01 -12.68
CA VAL A 57 12.92 -3.47 -11.32
C VAL A 57 14.18 -3.65 -10.49
N ALA A 58 14.05 -3.47 -9.19
CA ALA A 58 15.01 -3.86 -8.16
C ALA A 58 14.26 -4.29 -6.90
N SER A 59 14.90 -5.04 -6.01
CA SER A 59 14.34 -5.41 -4.72
C SER A 59 15.28 -5.07 -3.57
N ALA A 60 14.71 -4.82 -2.40
CA ALA A 60 15.45 -4.59 -1.17
C ALA A 60 14.71 -5.21 0.03
N VAL A 61 15.43 -5.94 0.86
CA VAL A 61 14.93 -6.38 2.17
C VAL A 61 15.05 -5.20 3.13
N PHE A 62 13.93 -4.83 3.78
CA PHE A 62 13.89 -3.74 4.74
C PHE A 62 12.68 -3.84 5.68
N ASP A 63 12.83 -3.32 6.88
CA ASP A 63 11.74 -3.13 7.83
C ASP A 63 11.24 -1.69 7.78
N VAL A 64 9.97 -1.50 7.42
CA VAL A 64 9.33 -0.19 7.32
C VAL A 64 9.24 0.53 8.66
N SER A 65 9.31 -0.18 9.78
CA SER A 65 9.30 0.39 11.12
C SER A 65 10.66 0.93 11.59
N ASP A 66 11.74 0.66 10.84
CA ASP A 66 13.11 1.13 11.09
C ASP A 66 13.43 2.34 10.21
N GLU A 67 13.66 3.49 10.83
CA GLU A 67 13.94 4.75 10.13
C GLU A 67 15.23 4.70 9.30
N ALA A 68 16.29 4.07 9.82
CA ALA A 68 17.57 4.00 9.11
C ALA A 68 17.45 3.14 7.84
N GLN A 69 16.68 2.07 7.91
CA GLN A 69 16.39 1.24 6.75
C GLN A 69 15.50 1.95 5.73
N CYS A 70 14.50 2.72 6.17
CA CYS A 70 13.68 3.56 5.27
C CYS A 70 14.54 4.57 4.51
N LYS A 71 15.44 5.28 5.20
CA LYS A 71 16.40 6.21 4.58
C LYS A 71 17.29 5.50 3.56
N THR A 72 17.88 4.37 3.94
CA THR A 72 18.75 3.57 3.06
C THR A 72 18.01 3.08 1.81
N LEU A 73 16.72 2.68 1.94
CA LEU A 73 15.90 2.27 0.80
C LEU A 73 15.71 3.41 -0.20
N VAL A 74 15.41 4.62 0.29
CA VAL A 74 15.25 5.81 -0.56
C VAL A 74 16.56 6.11 -1.31
N GLU A 75 17.71 6.10 -0.62
CA GLU A 75 19.02 6.31 -1.21
C GLU A 75 19.35 5.25 -2.29
N LYS A 76 19.08 3.97 -2.00
CA LYS A 76 19.23 2.88 -2.98
C LYS A 76 18.34 3.09 -4.22
N THR A 77 17.09 3.54 -4.02
CA THR A 77 16.16 3.79 -5.12
C THR A 77 16.67 4.93 -6.01
N LEU A 78 17.12 6.01 -5.41
CA LEU A 78 17.71 7.15 -6.14
C LEU A 78 18.98 6.77 -6.88
N THR A 79 19.87 6.01 -6.25
CA THR A 79 21.10 5.50 -6.89
C THR A 79 20.79 4.62 -8.10
N ARG A 80 19.75 3.77 -7.98
CA ARG A 80 19.38 2.80 -9.02
C ARG A 80 18.61 3.42 -10.17
N PHE A 81 17.70 4.36 -9.90
CA PHE A 81 16.73 4.87 -10.88
C PHE A 81 16.77 6.39 -11.07
N GLY A 82 17.53 7.13 -10.27
CA GLY A 82 17.74 8.57 -10.39
C GLY A 82 16.64 9.47 -9.80
N LYS A 83 15.45 8.94 -9.51
CA LYS A 83 14.29 9.69 -9.00
C LYS A 83 13.28 8.80 -8.29
N ILE A 84 12.25 9.41 -7.68
CA ILE A 84 11.10 8.71 -7.11
C ILE A 84 9.84 9.51 -7.47
N ASP A 85 8.97 8.94 -8.31
CA ASP A 85 7.72 9.57 -8.74
C ASP A 85 6.51 9.06 -7.96
N ILE A 86 6.53 7.81 -7.51
CA ILE A 86 5.39 7.11 -6.90
C ILE A 86 5.85 6.41 -5.62
N LEU A 87 5.10 6.60 -4.54
CA LEU A 87 5.25 5.84 -3.29
C LEU A 87 3.95 5.12 -2.98
N VAL A 88 3.98 3.78 -2.91
CA VAL A 88 2.86 2.96 -2.46
C VAL A 88 3.17 2.43 -1.06
N ASN A 89 2.57 3.02 -0.04
CA ASN A 89 2.63 2.57 1.35
C ASN A 89 1.65 1.42 1.55
N ASN A 90 2.09 0.20 1.19
CA ASN A 90 1.28 -1.01 1.28
C ASN A 90 1.68 -1.91 2.46
N ALA A 91 2.93 -1.88 2.92
CA ALA A 91 3.37 -2.69 4.06
C ALA A 91 2.46 -2.50 5.27
N ALA A 92 1.96 -3.61 5.81
CA ALA A 92 1.09 -3.60 6.98
C ALA A 92 1.06 -4.96 7.67
N LEU A 93 0.90 -4.94 8.97
CA LEU A 93 0.48 -6.09 9.75
C LEU A 93 -1.03 -6.24 9.63
N TYR A 94 -1.47 -7.33 9.00
CA TYR A 94 -2.86 -7.74 8.86
C TYR A 94 -3.02 -9.25 9.11
N VAL A 95 -2.25 -10.06 8.42
CA VAL A 95 -2.14 -11.50 8.63
C VAL A 95 -0.75 -11.74 9.25
N PRO A 96 -0.62 -12.33 10.39
CA PRO A 96 -1.56 -13.13 11.19
C PRO A 96 -2.10 -12.42 12.46
N LEU A 97 -2.66 -11.20 12.37
CA LEU A 97 -3.19 -10.54 13.57
C LEU A 97 -4.35 -11.36 14.19
N PRO A 98 -4.29 -11.62 15.49
CA PRO A 98 -5.39 -12.27 16.19
C PRO A 98 -6.59 -11.34 16.35
N THR A 99 -7.80 -11.91 16.34
CA THR A 99 -9.01 -11.21 16.77
C THR A 99 -9.09 -11.23 18.29
N LEU A 100 -9.06 -10.05 18.94
CA LEU A 100 -9.00 -9.89 20.37
C LEU A 100 -9.95 -8.78 20.82
N LYS A 101 -10.66 -8.99 21.96
CA LYS A 101 -11.38 -7.91 22.62
C LYS A 101 -10.41 -6.80 23.01
N VAL A 102 -10.88 -5.57 23.02
CA VAL A 102 -10.03 -4.39 23.34
C VAL A 102 -9.33 -4.53 24.71
N THR A 103 -9.95 -5.22 25.66
CA THR A 103 -9.38 -5.50 27.00
C THR A 103 -8.24 -6.51 27.00
N ASP A 104 -8.14 -7.32 25.94
CA ASP A 104 -7.24 -8.47 25.87
C ASP A 104 -6.06 -8.20 24.90
N ILE A 105 -6.03 -7.04 24.28
CA ILE A 105 -4.93 -6.64 23.40
C ILE A 105 -3.71 -6.29 24.25
N ASP A 106 -2.63 -7.03 24.07
CA ASP A 106 -1.36 -6.72 24.67
C ASP A 106 -0.77 -5.42 24.12
N VAL A 107 -0.18 -4.59 24.98
CA VAL A 107 0.41 -3.29 24.60
C VAL A 107 1.55 -3.48 23.60
N VAL A 108 2.35 -4.55 23.73
CA VAL A 108 3.45 -4.85 22.78
C VAL A 108 2.90 -5.15 21.39
N LEU A 109 1.80 -5.91 21.30
CA LEU A 109 1.12 -6.17 20.03
C LEU A 109 0.54 -4.86 19.44
N TRP A 110 -0.12 -4.05 20.27
CA TRP A 110 -0.62 -2.75 19.88
C TRP A 110 0.48 -1.87 19.29
N ASP A 111 1.58 -1.68 20.03
CA ASP A 111 2.70 -0.85 19.62
C ASP A 111 3.36 -1.37 18.34
N HIS A 112 3.47 -2.68 18.18
CA HIS A 112 4.00 -3.27 16.95
C HIS A 112 3.12 -2.98 15.73
N VAL A 113 1.78 -3.10 15.88
CA VAL A 113 0.85 -2.72 14.80
C VAL A 113 0.98 -1.24 14.45
N MET A 114 1.06 -0.35 15.45
CA MET A 114 1.23 1.09 15.21
C MET A 114 2.58 1.41 14.57
N ALA A 115 3.65 0.71 14.97
CA ALA A 115 4.98 0.89 14.40
C ALA A 115 5.00 0.57 12.90
N VAL A 116 4.41 -0.53 12.49
CA VAL A 116 4.40 -0.94 11.07
C VAL A 116 3.36 -0.15 10.29
N ASN A 117 2.11 -0.10 10.76
CA ASN A 117 0.98 0.39 9.95
C ASN A 117 0.86 1.92 9.92
N ILE A 118 1.43 2.64 10.90
CA ILE A 118 1.35 4.10 11.00
C ILE A 118 2.73 4.75 10.88
N ARG A 119 3.66 4.38 11.78
CA ARG A 119 5.00 4.96 11.76
C ARG A 119 5.73 4.64 10.46
N GLY A 120 5.56 3.43 9.90
CA GLY A 120 6.14 3.04 8.62
C GLY A 120 5.78 3.99 7.46
N PRO A 121 4.50 4.18 7.13
CA PRO A 121 4.09 5.16 6.13
C PRO A 121 4.60 6.58 6.40
N PHE A 122 4.61 7.03 7.66
CA PHE A 122 5.19 8.31 8.04
C PHE A 122 6.69 8.38 7.71
N LEU A 123 7.48 7.38 8.08
CA LEU A 123 8.92 7.33 7.81
C LEU A 123 9.20 7.32 6.30
N MET A 124 8.45 6.54 5.53
CA MET A 124 8.60 6.53 4.08
C MET A 124 8.30 7.90 3.47
N VAL A 125 7.21 8.55 3.87
CA VAL A 125 6.89 9.91 3.41
C VAL A 125 7.97 10.91 3.83
N LYS A 126 8.44 10.86 5.08
CA LYS A 126 9.50 11.73 5.61
C LYS A 126 10.76 11.72 4.73
N HIS A 127 11.14 10.54 4.23
CA HIS A 127 12.37 10.41 3.43
C HIS A 127 12.13 10.56 1.92
N VAL A 128 10.93 10.27 1.41
CA VAL A 128 10.60 10.40 -0.04
C VAL A 128 10.17 11.83 -0.40
N ALA A 129 9.36 12.49 0.45
CA ALA A 129 8.77 13.78 0.13
C ALA A 129 9.78 14.89 -0.23
N PRO A 130 10.96 15.01 0.41
CA PRO A 130 11.94 16.01 0.02
C PRO A 130 12.37 15.91 -1.45
N HIS A 131 12.47 14.70 -1.99
CA HIS A 131 12.83 14.46 -3.39
C HIS A 131 11.67 14.81 -4.34
N MET A 132 10.43 14.46 -3.97
CA MET A 132 9.24 14.84 -4.73
C MET A 132 9.00 16.36 -4.72
N ILE A 133 9.29 17.04 -3.59
CA ILE A 133 9.22 18.51 -3.47
C ILE A 133 10.23 19.16 -4.44
N ALA A 134 11.47 18.67 -4.47
CA ALA A 134 12.50 19.17 -5.38
C ALA A 134 12.12 18.95 -6.86
N GLN A 135 11.41 17.85 -7.16
CA GLN A 135 10.88 17.53 -8.49
C GLN A 135 9.59 18.32 -8.85
N LYS A 136 8.92 18.94 -7.85
CA LYS A 136 7.60 19.56 -7.97
C LYS A 136 6.55 18.60 -8.54
N SER A 137 6.66 17.32 -8.22
CA SER A 137 5.76 16.27 -8.71
C SER A 137 5.90 15.01 -7.85
N GLY A 138 4.79 14.34 -7.57
CA GLY A 138 4.80 13.06 -6.86
C GLY A 138 3.39 12.50 -6.65
N LYS A 139 3.33 11.17 -6.50
CA LYS A 139 2.10 10.43 -6.16
C LYS A 139 2.37 9.56 -4.94
N ILE A 140 1.66 9.81 -3.85
CA ILE A 140 1.72 9.00 -2.63
C ILE A 140 0.38 8.29 -2.47
N ILE A 141 0.42 6.97 -2.47
CA ILE A 141 -0.76 6.11 -2.35
C ILE A 141 -0.63 5.32 -1.06
N ASN A 142 -1.44 5.66 -0.07
CA ASN A 142 -1.51 4.95 1.20
C ASN A 142 -2.58 3.85 1.12
N ILE A 143 -2.25 2.62 1.48
CA ILE A 143 -3.23 1.54 1.49
C ILE A 143 -3.99 1.55 2.83
N GLY A 144 -5.23 2.02 2.73
CA GLY A 144 -6.20 2.03 3.83
C GLY A 144 -6.90 0.70 4.02
N SER A 145 -8.17 0.76 4.42
CA SER A 145 -9.05 -0.41 4.50
C SER A 145 -10.51 0.02 4.63
N GLY A 146 -11.41 -0.70 3.99
CA GLY A 146 -12.86 -0.57 4.20
C GLY A 146 -13.32 -0.89 5.63
N THR A 147 -12.46 -1.47 6.48
CA THR A 147 -12.76 -1.74 7.89
C THR A 147 -12.96 -0.47 8.71
N VAL A 148 -12.37 0.66 8.28
CA VAL A 148 -12.45 1.94 8.99
C VAL A 148 -13.89 2.46 9.03
N ALA A 149 -14.60 2.38 7.91
CA ALA A 149 -15.99 2.85 7.82
C ALA A 149 -16.97 1.97 8.61
N ARG A 150 -16.64 0.67 8.80
CA ARG A 150 -17.55 -0.28 9.45
C ARG A 150 -17.33 -0.45 10.95
N GLY A 151 -16.08 -0.31 11.41
CA GLY A 151 -15.68 -0.71 12.75
C GLY A 151 -15.85 -2.23 12.94
N ILE A 152 -14.78 -3.00 12.77
CA ILE A 152 -14.83 -4.46 13.00
C ILE A 152 -14.55 -4.74 14.47
N PRO A 153 -15.48 -5.40 15.20
CA PRO A 153 -15.23 -5.79 16.59
C PRO A 153 -14.04 -6.77 16.67
N GLU A 154 -13.37 -6.78 17.82
CA GLU A 154 -12.21 -7.62 18.10
C GLU A 154 -10.98 -7.38 17.20
N PHE A 155 -10.98 -6.25 16.46
CA PHE A 155 -9.90 -5.88 15.54
C PHE A 155 -9.48 -4.41 15.67
N SER A 156 -9.68 -3.82 16.87
CA SER A 156 -9.51 -2.38 17.12
C SER A 156 -8.09 -1.89 16.84
N HIS A 157 -7.04 -2.66 17.12
CA HIS A 157 -5.65 -2.31 16.80
C HIS A 157 -5.46 -2.05 15.29
N TYR A 158 -5.98 -2.94 14.43
CA TYR A 158 -5.88 -2.78 12.99
C TYR A 158 -6.76 -1.65 12.46
N VAL A 159 -8.03 -1.61 12.89
CA VAL A 159 -8.99 -0.57 12.45
C VAL A 159 -8.47 0.81 12.82
N THR A 160 -7.97 0.99 14.05
CA THR A 160 -7.35 2.25 14.49
C THR A 160 -6.16 2.62 13.62
N SER A 161 -5.27 1.67 13.31
CA SER A 161 -4.12 1.93 12.47
C SER A 161 -4.51 2.40 11.07
N LYS A 162 -5.53 1.79 10.46
CA LYS A 162 -6.00 2.18 9.12
C LYS A 162 -6.81 3.49 9.12
N GLY A 163 -7.50 3.79 10.23
CA GLY A 163 -8.10 5.11 10.47
C GLY A 163 -7.04 6.22 10.54
N ALA A 164 -5.94 5.96 11.26
CA ALA A 164 -4.82 6.88 11.34
C ALA A 164 -4.16 7.14 9.97
N VAL A 165 -3.98 6.10 9.13
CA VAL A 165 -3.49 6.25 7.74
C VAL A 165 -4.38 7.18 6.93
N THR A 166 -5.71 7.07 7.06
CA THR A 166 -6.67 7.95 6.40
C THR A 166 -6.52 9.41 6.86
N ALA A 167 -6.42 9.63 8.17
CA ALA A 167 -6.20 10.96 8.73
C ALA A 167 -4.84 11.55 8.30
N PHE A 168 -3.78 10.74 8.31
CA PHE A 168 -2.44 11.11 7.84
C PHE A 168 -2.47 11.54 6.38
N THR A 169 -3.14 10.78 5.50
CA THR A 169 -3.33 11.13 4.08
C THR A 169 -3.92 12.53 3.93
N ARG A 170 -4.98 12.85 4.68
CA ARG A 170 -5.64 14.17 4.62
C ARG A 170 -4.73 15.29 5.08
N ALA A 171 -3.97 15.09 6.16
CA ALA A 171 -3.06 16.08 6.69
C ALA A 171 -1.95 16.40 5.68
N ILE A 172 -1.19 15.39 5.24
CA ILE A 172 -0.04 15.61 4.36
C ILE A 172 -0.43 15.99 2.92
N SER A 173 -1.66 15.70 2.49
CA SER A 173 -2.16 16.19 1.19
C SER A 173 -2.25 17.72 1.13
N ARG A 174 -2.52 18.36 2.28
CA ARG A 174 -2.54 19.82 2.41
C ARG A 174 -1.14 20.42 2.45
N GLU A 175 -0.19 19.73 3.09
CA GLU A 175 1.19 20.17 3.20
C GLU A 175 1.95 20.04 1.88
N LEU A 176 1.68 18.99 1.12
CA LEU A 176 2.45 18.63 -0.07
C LEU A 176 1.81 19.10 -1.39
N GLY A 177 0.54 19.52 -1.36
CA GLY A 177 -0.22 19.91 -2.55
C GLY A 177 0.37 21.08 -3.31
N GLU A 178 0.91 22.10 -2.61
CA GLU A 178 1.57 23.27 -3.23
C GLU A 178 2.83 22.89 -4.03
N HIS A 179 3.40 21.71 -3.76
CA HIS A 179 4.56 21.16 -4.45
C HIS A 179 4.18 20.23 -5.62
N GLY A 180 2.91 20.17 -6.02
CA GLY A 180 2.45 19.30 -7.10
C GLY A 180 2.41 17.81 -6.72
N ILE A 181 2.32 17.50 -5.42
CA ILE A 181 2.29 16.13 -4.91
C ILE A 181 0.85 15.77 -4.52
N CYS A 182 0.32 14.70 -5.11
CA CYS A 182 -0.99 14.17 -4.76
C CYS A 182 -0.83 13.03 -3.77
N VAL A 183 -1.60 13.06 -2.67
CA VAL A 183 -1.61 12.03 -1.63
C VAL A 183 -3.02 11.50 -1.46
N ASN A 184 -3.25 10.21 -1.74
CA ASN A 184 -4.57 9.59 -1.64
C ASN A 184 -4.50 8.23 -0.94
N THR A 185 -5.64 7.78 -0.45
CA THR A 185 -5.81 6.45 0.14
C THR A 185 -6.58 5.55 -0.83
N LEU A 186 -6.03 4.38 -1.15
CA LEU A 186 -6.77 3.25 -1.73
C LEU A 186 -7.21 2.35 -0.58
N ALA A 187 -8.51 2.12 -0.44
CA ALA A 187 -9.09 1.34 0.65
C ALA A 187 -9.72 0.04 0.12
N PRO A 188 -8.98 -1.08 0.16
CA PRO A 188 -9.49 -2.39 -0.23
C PRO A 188 -10.62 -2.88 0.68
N GLY A 189 -11.49 -3.73 0.12
CA GLY A 189 -12.39 -4.59 0.89
C GLY A 189 -11.66 -5.81 1.47
N TYR A 190 -12.41 -6.93 1.63
CA TYR A 190 -11.81 -8.22 1.99
C TYR A 190 -11.27 -8.90 0.72
N THR A 191 -10.00 -8.70 0.45
CA THR A 191 -9.32 -9.18 -0.76
C THR A 191 -8.67 -10.53 -0.50
N LEU A 192 -8.95 -11.51 -1.35
CA LEU A 192 -8.31 -12.83 -1.30
C LEU A 192 -6.94 -12.77 -1.98
N SER A 193 -5.87 -12.77 -1.20
CA SER A 193 -4.50 -12.84 -1.67
C SER A 193 -3.78 -14.06 -1.09
N ASP A 194 -2.68 -14.47 -1.67
CA ASP A 194 -1.92 -15.67 -1.26
C ASP A 194 -1.56 -15.66 0.23
N THR A 195 -1.26 -14.50 0.79
CA THR A 195 -0.95 -14.35 2.22
C THR A 195 -2.20 -14.41 3.10
N GLY A 196 -3.38 -14.03 2.59
CA GLY A 196 -4.64 -14.05 3.32
C GLY A 196 -5.27 -15.44 3.45
N LEU A 197 -4.85 -16.41 2.62
CA LEU A 197 -5.45 -17.75 2.56
C LEU A 197 -4.85 -18.76 3.56
N THR A 198 -3.88 -18.37 4.39
CA THR A 198 -3.13 -19.29 5.26
C THR A 198 -3.92 -19.84 6.45
N ASN A 199 -5.11 -19.30 6.78
CA ASN A 199 -5.98 -19.78 7.86
C ASN A 199 -7.38 -20.14 7.32
N ALA A 200 -7.54 -21.36 6.81
CA ALA A 200 -8.71 -21.80 6.06
C ALA A 200 -10.06 -21.61 6.79
N VAL A 201 -10.14 -21.88 8.09
CA VAL A 201 -11.42 -21.80 8.85
C VAL A 201 -11.86 -20.35 9.06
N HIS A 202 -10.92 -19.46 9.37
CA HIS A 202 -11.21 -18.04 9.56
C HIS A 202 -11.52 -17.36 8.22
N VAL A 203 -10.82 -17.77 7.16
CA VAL A 203 -11.01 -17.30 5.79
C VAL A 203 -12.41 -17.60 5.30
N GLU A 204 -12.93 -18.83 5.45
CA GLU A 204 -14.22 -19.22 4.90
C GLU A 204 -15.38 -18.44 5.52
N LYS A 205 -15.39 -18.29 6.86
CA LYS A 205 -16.42 -17.51 7.57
C LYS A 205 -16.37 -16.03 7.21
N SER A 206 -15.19 -15.45 7.15
CA SER A 206 -14.99 -14.03 6.82
C SER A 206 -15.33 -13.75 5.34
N ARG A 207 -14.98 -14.67 4.43
CA ARG A 207 -15.26 -14.62 3.01
C ARG A 207 -16.77 -14.59 2.72
N ALA A 208 -17.52 -15.58 3.24
CA ALA A 208 -18.96 -15.65 3.02
C ALA A 208 -19.68 -14.38 3.52
N SER A 209 -19.29 -13.90 4.70
CA SER A 209 -19.83 -12.67 5.29
C SER A 209 -19.44 -11.43 4.47
N ALA A 210 -18.24 -11.37 3.90
CA ALA A 210 -17.81 -10.26 3.06
C ALA A 210 -18.64 -10.21 1.75
N VAL A 211 -18.78 -11.33 1.05
CA VAL A 211 -19.56 -11.43 -0.18
C VAL A 211 -21.03 -11.07 0.07
N GLN A 212 -21.60 -11.52 1.19
CA GLN A 212 -23.00 -11.21 1.54
C GLN A 212 -23.23 -9.71 1.71
N ARG A 213 -22.28 -8.98 2.28
CA ARG A 213 -22.40 -7.52 2.50
C ARG A 213 -22.16 -6.66 1.26
N ARG A 214 -21.45 -7.17 0.25
CA ARG A 214 -21.17 -6.42 -0.98
C ARG A 214 -22.42 -6.20 -1.83
N ALA A 215 -22.46 -5.11 -2.57
CA ALA A 215 -23.41 -4.94 -3.66
C ALA A 215 -23.04 -5.88 -4.84
N ILE A 216 -21.75 -5.98 -5.17
CA ILE A 216 -21.22 -6.92 -6.18
C ILE A 216 -20.94 -8.26 -5.48
N LYS A 217 -21.79 -9.26 -5.72
CA LYS A 217 -21.82 -10.55 -5.01
C LYS A 217 -20.77 -11.55 -5.50
N ARG A 218 -19.49 -11.20 -5.39
CA ARG A 218 -18.36 -12.08 -5.67
C ARG A 218 -17.19 -11.79 -4.75
N ASP A 219 -16.20 -12.66 -4.77
CA ASP A 219 -14.91 -12.40 -4.12
C ASP A 219 -14.19 -11.23 -4.76
N GLU A 220 -13.38 -10.56 -3.98
CA GLU A 220 -12.44 -9.53 -4.39
C GLU A 220 -11.05 -10.12 -4.45
N TYR A 221 -10.38 -9.89 -5.54
CA TYR A 221 -9.02 -10.30 -5.80
C TYR A 221 -8.11 -9.09 -5.96
N PRO A 222 -6.78 -9.25 -5.84
CA PRO A 222 -5.83 -8.14 -6.03
C PRO A 222 -6.03 -7.41 -7.36
N GLU A 223 -6.44 -8.11 -8.42
CA GLU A 223 -6.70 -7.55 -9.75
C GLU A 223 -7.78 -6.47 -9.75
N ASP A 224 -8.76 -6.56 -8.84
CA ASP A 224 -9.83 -5.57 -8.71
C ASP A 224 -9.31 -4.20 -8.24
N LEU A 225 -8.17 -4.17 -7.58
CA LEU A 225 -7.53 -2.98 -7.04
C LEU A 225 -6.64 -2.25 -8.04
N LEU A 226 -6.14 -2.99 -9.07
CA LEU A 226 -5.07 -2.49 -9.94
C LEU A 226 -5.49 -1.28 -10.77
N GLY A 227 -6.73 -1.25 -11.24
CA GLY A 227 -7.26 -0.10 -11.99
C GLY A 227 -7.19 1.20 -11.20
N THR A 228 -7.60 1.15 -9.93
CA THR A 228 -7.56 2.32 -9.04
C THR A 228 -6.11 2.68 -8.66
N LEU A 229 -5.25 1.70 -8.41
CA LEU A 229 -3.83 1.94 -8.16
C LEU A 229 -3.19 2.71 -9.31
N ILE A 230 -3.37 2.23 -10.55
CA ILE A 230 -2.77 2.85 -11.73
C ILE A 230 -3.36 4.24 -12.00
N PHE A 231 -4.67 4.43 -11.80
CA PHE A 231 -5.31 5.75 -11.85
C PHE A 231 -4.64 6.71 -10.86
N LEU A 232 -4.48 6.32 -9.59
CA LEU A 232 -3.86 7.17 -8.57
C LEU A 232 -2.37 7.41 -8.82
N ALA A 233 -1.67 6.49 -9.48
CA ALA A 233 -0.25 6.60 -9.83
C ALA A 233 0.01 7.43 -11.09
N SER A 234 -0.99 7.64 -11.93
CA SER A 234 -0.87 8.31 -13.24
C SER A 234 -1.26 9.80 -13.19
N SER A 235 -1.09 10.48 -14.32
CA SER A 235 -1.57 11.86 -14.53
C SER A 235 -3.09 12.00 -14.52
N ASP A 236 -3.83 10.91 -14.67
CA ASP A 236 -5.31 10.93 -14.66
C ASP A 236 -5.87 11.42 -13.31
N SER A 237 -5.05 11.37 -12.24
CA SER A 237 -5.38 11.83 -10.90
C SER A 237 -4.67 13.12 -10.46
N ASP A 238 -4.15 13.93 -11.39
CA ASP A 238 -3.33 15.11 -11.05
C ASP A 238 -4.11 16.20 -10.27
N PHE A 239 -5.43 16.19 -10.34
CA PHE A 239 -6.28 17.11 -9.57
C PHE A 239 -7.02 16.43 -8.41
N MET A 240 -6.55 15.26 -7.97
CA MET A 240 -7.13 14.50 -6.86
C MET A 240 -6.10 14.33 -5.74
N THR A 241 -6.39 14.87 -4.56
CA THR A 241 -5.56 14.73 -3.36
C THR A 241 -6.42 14.72 -2.09
N GLY A 242 -5.94 14.05 -1.03
CA GLY A 242 -6.62 13.94 0.26
C GLY A 242 -7.83 12.99 0.27
N GLN A 243 -8.05 12.21 -0.79
CA GLN A 243 -9.25 11.38 -0.96
C GLN A 243 -9.04 9.95 -0.47
N VAL A 244 -10.16 9.28 -0.18
CA VAL A 244 -10.22 7.85 0.11
C VAL A 244 -11.07 7.19 -0.97
N LEU A 245 -10.47 6.31 -1.75
CA LEU A 245 -11.15 5.54 -2.78
C LEU A 245 -11.36 4.11 -2.28
N ALA A 246 -12.60 3.79 -1.95
CA ALA A 246 -12.98 2.43 -1.59
C ALA A 246 -13.10 1.56 -2.86
N VAL A 247 -12.42 0.42 -2.85
CA VAL A 247 -12.60 -0.66 -3.84
C VAL A 247 -12.96 -1.90 -3.03
N ASP A 248 -14.27 -2.14 -2.84
CA ASP A 248 -14.77 -3.14 -1.90
C ASP A 248 -16.09 -3.79 -2.35
N GLY A 249 -16.42 -3.62 -3.64
CA GLY A 249 -17.64 -4.16 -4.24
C GLY A 249 -18.92 -3.53 -3.69
N GLY A 250 -18.84 -2.29 -3.17
CA GLY A 250 -19.99 -1.58 -2.57
C GLY A 250 -20.37 -2.10 -1.19
N THR A 251 -19.38 -2.51 -0.41
CA THR A 251 -19.56 -2.87 1.02
C THR A 251 -19.78 -1.62 1.88
N ASN A 252 -19.08 -0.53 1.57
CA ASN A 252 -19.20 0.75 2.25
C ASN A 252 -19.63 1.84 1.26
N ASN A 253 -20.50 2.72 1.72
CA ASN A 253 -20.86 3.96 1.03
C ASN A 253 -20.19 5.09 1.81
N THR A 254 -19.16 5.71 1.23
CA THR A 254 -18.39 6.83 1.81
C THR A 254 -18.66 8.12 1.05
#